data_3e23df9b564c696ab79c7367d7b5ec2e
#
_entry.id   3e23df9b564c696ab79c7367d7b5ec2e
#
_cell.length_a   1.000
_cell.length_b   1.000
_cell.length_c   1.000
_cell.angle_alpha   90.00
_cell.angle_beta   90.00
_cell.angle_gamma   90.00
#
_symmetry.space_group_name_H-M   'P 1'
#
loop_
_entity.id
_entity.type
_entity.pdbx_description
1 polymer ?
#
loop_
_entity_poly.entity_id
_entity_poly.type
_entity_poly.pdbx_seq_one_letter_code
_entity_poly.pdbx_strand_id
1 'polypeptide(L)'
;FLWDTAPDEELIAAAERGDLHTSEGLIEQVDRMMGAERFDEGVRAFFTDMLFFEHFDTVTKDSQTYPKFSQAVANSAREETLRFLVQLLVENDGDYRDIFTSRETVINRSLAAVYNVPYPSREDWTSFEFSEDSQRSGVLTQVTFTSLFSHPGSSSPTLRGKHIAEIFQCTKIPDPP
;
A
#
# COMPACT_ATOMS: atom_id res chain seq x y z
N PHE A 1 11.62 6.96 12.13
CA PHE A 1 11.43 6.60 10.72
C PHE A 1 10.89 5.17 10.58
N LEU A 2 11.62 4.13 11.06
CA LEU A 2 11.22 2.73 10.89
C LEU A 2 9.88 2.36 11.55
N TRP A 3 9.47 3.08 12.56
CA TRP A 3 8.23 2.83 13.33
C TRP A 3 7.20 3.97 13.23
N ASP A 4 7.50 5.00 12.46
CA ASP A 4 6.66 6.22 12.37
C ASP A 4 6.27 6.81 13.73
N THR A 5 7.16 6.72 14.72
CA THR A 5 6.93 7.17 16.10
C THR A 5 8.22 7.62 16.77
N ALA A 6 8.09 8.12 18.00
CA ALA A 6 9.24 8.48 18.82
C ALA A 6 10.13 7.26 19.15
N PRO A 7 11.45 7.48 19.36
CA PRO A 7 12.35 6.42 19.76
C PRO A 7 11.93 5.81 21.10
N ASP A 8 12.16 4.52 21.26
CA ASP A 8 11.99 3.83 22.53
C ASP A 8 13.19 4.06 23.50
N GLU A 9 13.03 3.63 24.74
CA GLU A 9 14.07 3.80 25.77
C GLU A 9 15.39 3.11 25.40
N GLU A 10 15.34 1.98 24.71
CA GLU A 10 16.52 1.24 24.27
C GLU A 10 17.31 1.99 23.21
N LEU A 11 16.63 2.58 22.22
CA LEU A 11 17.28 3.40 21.19
C LEU A 11 17.87 4.70 21.80
N ILE A 12 17.17 5.31 22.76
CA ILE A 12 17.68 6.47 23.49
C ILE A 12 18.94 6.08 24.27
N ALA A 13 18.92 4.98 25.01
CA ALA A 13 20.07 4.50 25.76
C ALA A 13 21.27 4.15 24.86
N ALA A 14 21.03 3.57 23.69
CA ALA A 14 22.09 3.31 22.70
C ALA A 14 22.71 4.61 22.18
N ALA A 15 21.88 5.64 21.95
CA ALA A 15 22.36 6.97 21.57
C ALA A 15 23.21 7.62 22.67
N GLU A 16 22.78 7.55 23.95
CA GLU A 16 23.52 8.08 25.10
C GLU A 16 24.87 7.40 25.30
N ARG A 17 24.97 6.10 25.04
CA ARG A 17 26.25 5.35 25.08
C ARG A 17 27.16 5.64 23.90
N GLY A 18 26.64 6.29 22.85
CA GLY A 18 27.38 6.59 21.61
C GLY A 18 27.42 5.42 20.63
N ASP A 19 26.66 4.34 20.85
CA ASP A 19 26.63 3.14 20.02
C ASP A 19 26.20 3.47 18.57
N LEU A 20 25.29 4.45 18.39
CA LEU A 20 24.79 4.88 17.08
C LEU A 20 25.83 5.60 16.21
N HIS A 21 27.02 5.91 16.77
CA HIS A 21 28.14 6.45 15.98
C HIS A 21 29.02 5.36 15.36
N THR A 22 28.79 4.10 15.69
CA THR A 22 29.48 2.94 15.11
C THR A 22 28.57 2.22 14.12
N SER A 23 29.16 1.62 13.07
CA SER A 23 28.38 0.84 12.11
C SER A 23 27.72 -0.38 12.75
N GLU A 24 28.44 -1.03 13.67
CA GLU A 24 27.94 -2.19 14.39
C GLU A 24 26.72 -1.84 15.26
N GLY A 25 26.82 -0.81 16.08
CA GLY A 25 25.72 -0.40 16.96
C GLY A 25 24.52 0.15 16.21
N LEU A 26 24.76 0.83 15.07
CA LEU A 26 23.66 1.27 14.20
C LEU A 26 22.92 0.08 13.59
N ILE A 27 23.65 -0.92 13.03
CA ILE A 27 23.06 -2.11 12.44
C ILE A 27 22.28 -2.90 13.50
N GLU A 28 22.83 -3.09 14.70
CA GLU A 28 22.15 -3.78 15.78
C GLU A 28 20.78 -3.15 16.11
N GLN A 29 20.73 -1.82 16.21
CA GLN A 29 19.46 -1.13 16.47
C GLN A 29 18.50 -1.19 15.27
N VAL A 30 18.98 -1.09 14.04
CA VAL A 30 18.15 -1.25 12.84
C VAL A 30 17.55 -2.65 12.77
N ASP A 31 18.34 -3.71 12.97
CA ASP A 31 17.88 -5.09 12.93
C ASP A 31 16.83 -5.35 14.03
N ARG A 32 17.10 -4.85 15.25
CA ARG A 32 16.12 -4.91 16.35
C ARG A 32 14.81 -4.22 15.99
N MET A 33 14.88 -3.04 15.42
CA MET A 33 13.70 -2.25 15.06
C MET A 33 12.91 -2.89 13.90
N MET A 34 13.59 -3.48 12.94
CA MET A 34 12.95 -4.20 11.83
C MET A 34 12.30 -5.51 12.29
N GLY A 35 12.83 -6.15 13.33
CA GLY A 35 12.23 -7.34 13.94
C GLY A 35 11.07 -7.07 14.91
N ALA A 36 10.70 -5.82 15.16
CA ALA A 36 9.61 -5.46 16.07
C ALA A 36 8.27 -5.35 15.34
N GLU A 37 7.16 -5.72 16.01
CA GLU A 37 5.79 -5.57 15.47
C GLU A 37 5.46 -4.15 14.98
N ARG A 38 6.10 -3.14 15.57
CA ARG A 38 5.96 -1.74 15.16
C ARG A 38 6.51 -1.43 13.77
N PHE A 39 7.34 -2.30 13.20
CA PHE A 39 7.88 -2.11 11.87
C PHE A 39 6.80 -2.10 10.80
N ASP A 40 5.76 -2.91 10.96
CA ASP A 40 4.59 -2.92 10.09
C ASP A 40 3.93 -1.54 9.99
N GLU A 41 3.81 -0.84 11.12
CA GLU A 41 3.23 0.51 11.15
C GLU A 41 4.10 1.52 10.38
N GLY A 42 5.42 1.41 10.50
CA GLY A 42 6.35 2.23 9.73
C GLY A 42 6.26 1.97 8.21
N VAL A 43 6.15 0.70 7.81
CA VAL A 43 5.94 0.32 6.40
C VAL A 43 4.60 0.85 5.89
N ARG A 44 3.54 0.71 6.66
CA ARG A 44 2.20 1.24 6.33
C ARG A 44 2.21 2.75 6.19
N ALA A 45 2.86 3.47 7.09
CA ALA A 45 3.01 4.93 7.04
C ALA A 45 3.77 5.35 5.77
N PHE A 46 4.90 4.72 5.49
CA PHE A 46 5.69 4.99 4.29
C PHE A 46 4.88 4.85 2.99
N PHE A 47 4.15 3.75 2.83
CA PHE A 47 3.33 3.55 1.63
C PHE A 47 2.08 4.42 1.60
N THR A 48 1.54 4.82 2.75
CA THR A 48 0.45 5.79 2.83
C THR A 48 0.87 7.12 2.22
N ASP A 49 2.04 7.62 2.58
CA ASP A 49 2.61 8.86 2.02
C ASP A 49 2.98 8.69 0.55
N MET A 50 3.73 7.64 0.22
CA MET A 50 4.21 7.38 -1.14
C MET A 50 3.08 7.26 -2.16
N LEU A 51 1.95 6.65 -1.77
CA LEU A 51 0.81 6.39 -2.65
C LEU A 51 -0.31 7.44 -2.52
N PHE A 52 -0.08 8.52 -1.77
CA PHE A 52 -1.03 9.63 -1.57
C PHE A 52 -2.38 9.19 -0.98
N PHE A 53 -2.36 8.31 0.01
CA PHE A 53 -3.58 7.73 0.58
C PHE A 53 -4.42 8.73 1.39
N GLU A 54 -3.88 9.87 1.78
CA GLU A 54 -4.66 10.96 2.37
C GLU A 54 -5.77 11.47 1.43
N HIS A 55 -5.60 11.29 0.12
CA HIS A 55 -6.63 11.68 -0.85
C HIS A 55 -7.84 10.74 -0.88
N PHE A 56 -7.76 9.56 -0.26
CA PHE A 56 -8.91 8.63 -0.21
C PHE A 56 -10.11 9.17 0.56
N ASP A 57 -9.91 10.06 1.52
CA ASP A 57 -10.99 10.67 2.29
C ASP A 57 -11.89 11.55 1.42
N THR A 58 -11.37 12.01 0.29
CA THR A 58 -12.06 12.90 -0.65
C THR A 58 -12.42 12.24 -1.98
N VAL A 59 -12.01 10.99 -2.20
CA VAL A 59 -12.30 10.28 -3.45
C VAL A 59 -13.80 10.04 -3.58
N THR A 60 -14.37 10.56 -4.66
CA THR A 60 -15.76 10.33 -5.04
C THR A 60 -15.87 9.72 -6.42
N LYS A 61 -16.86 8.85 -6.60
CA LYS A 61 -17.18 8.24 -7.89
C LYS A 61 -18.66 8.41 -8.21
N ASP A 62 -18.94 8.61 -9.50
CA ASP A 62 -20.31 8.67 -9.98
C ASP A 62 -21.01 7.33 -9.76
N SER A 63 -22.11 7.36 -9.02
CA SER A 63 -22.83 6.15 -8.61
C SER A 63 -23.58 5.45 -9.77
N GLN A 64 -23.82 6.14 -10.89
CA GLN A 64 -24.41 5.51 -12.07
C GLN A 64 -23.36 4.73 -12.86
N THR A 65 -22.16 5.30 -12.95
CA THR A 65 -21.03 4.68 -13.64
C THR A 65 -20.37 3.57 -12.78
N TYR A 66 -20.24 3.83 -11.48
CA TYR A 66 -19.57 2.92 -10.53
C TYR A 66 -20.49 2.58 -9.34
N PRO A 67 -21.58 1.83 -9.57
CA PRO A 67 -22.60 1.57 -8.54
C PRO A 67 -22.10 0.78 -7.33
N LYS A 68 -20.98 0.09 -7.47
CA LYS A 68 -20.35 -0.66 -6.37
C LYS A 68 -19.37 0.14 -5.54
N PHE A 69 -19.04 1.37 -5.96
CA PHE A 69 -18.10 2.21 -5.22
C PHE A 69 -18.81 2.94 -4.08
N SER A 70 -18.17 2.95 -2.92
CA SER A 70 -18.61 3.70 -1.73
C SER A 70 -17.40 4.06 -0.89
N GLN A 71 -17.57 4.91 0.12
CA GLN A 71 -16.48 5.21 1.06
C GLN A 71 -15.97 3.96 1.79
N ALA A 72 -16.86 3.02 2.10
CA ALA A 72 -16.45 1.73 2.67
C ALA A 72 -15.56 0.91 1.72
N VAL A 73 -15.83 0.95 0.41
CA VAL A 73 -14.97 0.33 -0.60
C VAL A 73 -13.63 1.08 -0.71
N ALA A 74 -13.63 2.41 -0.67
CA ALA A 74 -12.39 3.19 -0.69
C ALA A 74 -11.48 2.84 0.49
N ASN A 75 -12.05 2.80 1.70
CA ASN A 75 -11.32 2.40 2.91
C ASN A 75 -10.80 0.95 2.82
N SER A 76 -11.62 0.04 2.29
CA SER A 76 -11.19 -1.34 2.07
C SER A 76 -10.08 -1.45 1.03
N ALA A 77 -10.13 -0.66 -0.03
CA ALA A 77 -9.10 -0.67 -1.07
C ALA A 77 -7.74 -0.18 -0.51
N ARG A 78 -7.76 0.90 0.28
CA ARG A 78 -6.57 1.36 0.99
C ARG A 78 -5.98 0.25 1.87
N GLU A 79 -6.82 -0.39 2.66
CA GLU A 79 -6.40 -1.46 3.57
C GLU A 79 -5.90 -2.70 2.83
N GLU A 80 -6.51 -3.06 1.69
CA GLU A 80 -6.03 -4.12 0.79
C GLU A 80 -4.56 -3.89 0.42
N THR A 81 -4.27 -2.69 -0.09
CA THR A 81 -2.92 -2.36 -0.56
C THR A 81 -1.91 -2.40 0.58
N LEU A 82 -2.24 -1.83 1.74
CA LEU A 82 -1.33 -1.84 2.88
C LEU A 82 -1.08 -3.24 3.42
N ARG A 83 -2.11 -4.10 3.52
CA ARG A 83 -1.95 -5.51 3.90
C ARG A 83 -1.12 -6.28 2.90
N PHE A 84 -1.39 -6.11 1.62
CA PHE A 84 -0.61 -6.74 0.55
C PHE A 84 0.87 -6.38 0.64
N LEU A 85 1.19 -5.09 0.86
CA LEU A 85 2.57 -4.63 0.94
C LEU A 85 3.29 -5.15 2.20
N VAL A 86 2.64 -5.14 3.36
CA VAL A 86 3.21 -5.71 4.59
C VAL A 86 3.43 -7.21 4.42
N GLN A 87 2.42 -7.94 3.96
CA GLN A 87 2.52 -9.38 3.76
C GLN A 87 3.65 -9.75 2.79
N LEU A 88 3.74 -9.04 1.66
CA LEU A 88 4.76 -9.33 0.65
C LEU A 88 6.17 -8.99 1.13
N LEU A 89 6.36 -7.78 1.69
CA LEU A 89 7.69 -7.22 1.93
C LEU A 89 8.24 -7.52 3.32
N VAL A 90 7.35 -7.67 4.33
CA VAL A 90 7.77 -7.86 5.72
C VAL A 90 7.57 -9.31 6.14
N GLU A 91 6.36 -9.86 6.02
CA GLU A 91 6.06 -11.21 6.49
C GLU A 91 6.71 -12.30 5.63
N ASN A 92 6.73 -12.11 4.29
CA ASN A 92 7.25 -13.08 3.33
C ASN A 92 8.67 -12.76 2.84
N ASP A 93 9.29 -11.66 3.30
CA ASP A 93 10.62 -11.21 2.84
C ASP A 93 10.75 -11.22 1.30
N GLY A 94 9.68 -10.75 0.64
CA GLY A 94 9.53 -10.82 -0.82
C GLY A 94 10.33 -9.75 -1.56
N ASP A 95 10.55 -9.97 -2.85
CA ASP A 95 11.20 -8.98 -3.72
C ASP A 95 10.26 -7.78 -3.93
N TYR A 96 10.78 -6.56 -3.74
CA TYR A 96 10.03 -5.33 -3.98
C TYR A 96 9.41 -5.27 -5.38
N ARG A 97 10.02 -5.87 -6.39
CA ARG A 97 9.50 -5.92 -7.76
C ARG A 97 8.19 -6.68 -7.87
N ASP A 98 7.92 -7.59 -6.94
CA ASP A 98 6.70 -8.40 -6.93
C ASP A 98 5.46 -7.58 -6.55
N ILE A 99 5.63 -6.36 -6.01
CA ILE A 99 4.51 -5.42 -5.83
C ILE A 99 3.79 -5.11 -7.15
N PHE A 100 4.46 -5.26 -8.29
CA PHE A 100 3.88 -5.00 -9.62
C PHE A 100 3.37 -6.25 -10.33
N THR A 101 3.81 -7.44 -9.93
CA THR A 101 3.58 -8.68 -10.67
C THR A 101 2.81 -9.74 -9.91
N SER A 102 2.78 -9.67 -8.57
CA SER A 102 2.06 -10.64 -7.76
C SER A 102 0.56 -10.62 -8.07
N ARG A 103 -0.02 -11.81 -8.24
CA ARG A 103 -1.48 -12.00 -8.34
C ARG A 103 -2.13 -12.22 -6.98
N GLU A 104 -1.34 -12.41 -5.95
CA GLU A 104 -1.82 -12.53 -4.59
C GLU A 104 -2.21 -11.18 -4.03
N THR A 105 -3.27 -11.15 -3.24
CA THR A 105 -3.75 -9.98 -2.52
C THR A 105 -4.56 -10.41 -1.31
N VAL A 106 -5.03 -9.45 -0.52
CA VAL A 106 -5.90 -9.70 0.63
C VAL A 106 -7.21 -8.92 0.43
N ILE A 107 -8.32 -9.61 0.32
CA ILE A 107 -9.61 -8.99 0.04
C ILE A 107 -10.62 -9.19 1.17
N ASN A 108 -11.57 -8.28 1.25
CA ASN A 108 -12.79 -8.43 2.02
C ASN A 108 -14.01 -8.58 1.09
N ARG A 109 -15.19 -8.76 1.68
CA ARG A 109 -16.44 -8.94 0.93
C ARG A 109 -16.75 -7.77 -0.01
N SER A 110 -16.46 -6.54 0.40
CA SER A 110 -16.73 -5.35 -0.40
C SER A 110 -15.84 -5.31 -1.65
N LEU A 111 -14.57 -5.64 -1.52
CA LEU A 111 -13.63 -5.71 -2.63
C LEU A 111 -13.92 -6.88 -3.55
N ALA A 112 -14.28 -8.05 -3.01
CA ALA A 112 -14.70 -9.20 -3.82
C ALA A 112 -15.87 -8.83 -4.74
N ALA A 113 -16.85 -8.06 -4.24
CA ALA A 113 -17.95 -7.56 -5.04
C ALA A 113 -17.49 -6.59 -6.16
N VAL A 114 -16.52 -5.73 -5.90
CA VAL A 114 -15.96 -4.81 -6.90
C VAL A 114 -15.15 -5.56 -7.94
N TYR A 115 -14.28 -6.48 -7.52
CA TYR A 115 -13.48 -7.32 -8.41
C TYR A 115 -14.30 -8.36 -9.16
N ASN A 116 -15.56 -8.55 -8.75
CA ASN A 116 -16.46 -9.59 -9.30
C ASN A 116 -15.89 -11.01 -9.17
N VAL A 117 -15.35 -11.30 -7.97
CA VAL A 117 -14.78 -12.60 -7.63
C VAL A 117 -15.56 -13.24 -6.48
N PRO A 118 -15.52 -14.57 -6.32
CA PRO A 118 -16.10 -15.25 -5.17
C PRO A 118 -15.44 -14.80 -3.87
N TYR A 119 -16.22 -14.72 -2.80
CA TYR A 119 -15.70 -14.49 -1.46
C TYR A 119 -15.98 -15.73 -0.60
N PRO A 120 -15.00 -16.64 -0.46
CA PRO A 120 -15.23 -17.93 0.17
C PRO A 120 -15.17 -17.92 1.70
N SER A 121 -14.68 -16.83 2.29
CA SER A 121 -14.40 -16.76 3.72
C SER A 121 -15.57 -16.25 4.54
N ARG A 122 -15.59 -16.62 5.85
CA ARG A 122 -16.43 -16.00 6.88
C ARG A 122 -15.70 -14.92 7.67
N GLU A 123 -14.39 -14.81 7.46
CA GLU A 123 -13.52 -13.81 8.07
C GLU A 123 -13.70 -12.46 7.39
N ASP A 124 -13.30 -11.39 8.06
CA ASP A 124 -13.40 -10.04 7.50
C ASP A 124 -12.42 -9.83 6.34
N TRP A 125 -11.25 -10.48 6.39
CA TRP A 125 -10.21 -10.45 5.36
C TRP A 125 -9.70 -11.84 5.05
N THR A 126 -9.36 -12.08 3.78
CA THR A 126 -8.82 -13.36 3.33
C THR A 126 -7.83 -13.18 2.20
N SER A 127 -6.78 -14.01 2.19
CA SER A 127 -5.86 -14.10 1.05
C SER A 127 -6.62 -14.58 -0.19
N PHE A 128 -6.29 -13.98 -1.32
CA PHE A 128 -6.92 -14.27 -2.60
C PHE A 128 -5.87 -14.20 -3.72
N GLU A 129 -5.92 -15.14 -4.64
CA GLU A 129 -5.08 -15.11 -5.85
C GLU A 129 -5.96 -14.88 -7.08
N PHE A 130 -5.64 -13.85 -7.86
CA PHE A 130 -6.28 -13.61 -9.14
C PHE A 130 -5.85 -14.66 -10.17
N SER A 131 -6.79 -15.16 -10.97
CA SER A 131 -6.47 -16.07 -12.07
C SER A 131 -5.61 -15.39 -13.13
N GLU A 132 -4.83 -16.16 -13.87
CA GLU A 132 -3.98 -15.64 -14.97
C GLU A 132 -4.78 -14.85 -16.01
N ASP A 133 -6.00 -15.32 -16.31
CA ASP A 133 -6.89 -14.68 -17.29
C ASP A 133 -7.50 -13.37 -16.80
N SER A 134 -7.40 -13.04 -15.50
CA SER A 134 -8.03 -11.85 -14.93
C SER A 134 -7.36 -10.54 -15.36
N GLN A 135 -6.14 -10.59 -15.88
CA GLN A 135 -5.29 -9.41 -16.18
C GLN A 135 -5.07 -8.50 -14.95
N ARG A 136 -5.18 -9.06 -13.74
CA ARG A 136 -4.92 -8.35 -12.49
C ARG A 136 -3.67 -8.87 -11.84
N SER A 137 -2.74 -7.95 -11.60
CA SER A 137 -1.52 -8.22 -10.85
C SER A 137 -0.98 -6.93 -10.26
N GLY A 138 -0.45 -7.03 -9.06
CA GLY A 138 0.23 -5.96 -8.37
C GLY A 138 -0.61 -4.71 -8.08
N VAL A 139 0.01 -3.79 -7.40
CA VAL A 139 -0.59 -2.56 -6.87
C VAL A 139 -1.25 -1.69 -7.94
N LEU A 140 -0.72 -1.68 -9.17
CA LEU A 140 -1.23 -0.83 -10.26
C LEU A 140 -2.62 -1.26 -10.78
N THR A 141 -3.05 -2.49 -10.49
CA THR A 141 -4.36 -3.01 -10.88
C THR A 141 -5.35 -3.09 -9.74
N GLN A 142 -4.93 -2.80 -8.51
CA GLN A 142 -5.80 -2.73 -7.34
C GLN A 142 -6.78 -1.54 -7.44
N VAL A 143 -7.92 -1.67 -6.74
CA VAL A 143 -8.96 -0.62 -6.69
C VAL A 143 -8.38 0.69 -6.21
N THR A 144 -7.44 0.65 -5.28
CA THR A 144 -6.70 1.81 -4.77
C THR A 144 -6.16 2.67 -5.89
N PHE A 145 -5.21 2.15 -6.65
CA PHE A 145 -4.52 2.89 -7.69
C PHE A 145 -5.45 3.31 -8.82
N THR A 146 -6.36 2.41 -9.21
CA THR A 146 -7.30 2.67 -10.31
C THR A 146 -8.39 3.67 -9.96
N SER A 147 -8.79 3.79 -8.69
CA SER A 147 -9.80 4.76 -8.25
C SER A 147 -9.19 6.11 -7.87
N LEU A 148 -8.03 6.13 -7.21
CA LEU A 148 -7.39 7.36 -6.76
C LEU A 148 -6.99 8.25 -7.96
N PHE A 149 -6.40 7.65 -8.98
CA PHE A 149 -5.89 8.36 -10.17
C PHE A 149 -6.85 8.27 -11.37
N SER A 150 -8.12 8.62 -11.13
CA SER A 150 -9.15 8.68 -12.16
C SER A 150 -10.21 9.73 -11.82
N HIS A 151 -10.96 10.17 -12.84
CA HIS A 151 -12.05 11.12 -12.63
C HIS A 151 -13.26 10.45 -11.92
N PRO A 152 -14.19 11.23 -11.35
CA PRO A 152 -15.38 10.67 -10.72
C PRO A 152 -16.24 9.82 -11.68
N GLY A 153 -16.39 10.23 -12.91
CA GLY A 153 -17.26 9.54 -13.89
C GLY A 153 -16.52 8.71 -14.95
N SER A 154 -15.19 8.72 -14.97
CA SER A 154 -14.44 8.03 -16.01
C SER A 154 -13.03 7.60 -15.56
N SER A 155 -12.52 6.56 -16.20
CA SER A 155 -11.12 6.16 -16.10
C SER A 155 -10.20 7.23 -16.71
N SER A 156 -8.99 7.39 -16.15
CA SER A 156 -7.99 8.33 -16.68
C SER A 156 -6.61 7.65 -16.84
N PRO A 157 -6.32 7.08 -18.00
CA PRO A 157 -4.99 6.55 -18.29
C PRO A 157 -3.89 7.59 -18.15
N THR A 158 -4.16 8.84 -18.52
CA THR A 158 -3.20 9.94 -18.43
C THR A 158 -2.81 10.25 -16.99
N LEU A 159 -3.80 10.36 -16.07
CA LEU A 159 -3.52 10.59 -14.65
C LEU A 159 -2.75 9.41 -14.06
N ARG A 160 -3.14 8.17 -14.36
CA ARG A 160 -2.40 7.00 -13.89
C ARG A 160 -0.96 6.98 -14.41
N GLY A 161 -0.76 7.28 -15.69
CA GLY A 161 0.59 7.35 -16.28
C GLY A 161 1.45 8.43 -15.63
N LYS A 162 0.89 9.62 -15.36
CA LYS A 162 1.57 10.69 -14.61
C LYS A 162 2.02 10.18 -13.24
N HIS A 163 1.12 9.61 -12.45
CA HIS A 163 1.44 9.15 -11.11
C HIS A 163 2.38 7.94 -11.09
N ILE A 164 2.34 7.05 -12.08
CA ILE A 164 3.36 6.00 -12.23
C ILE A 164 4.74 6.62 -12.38
N ALA A 165 4.89 7.61 -13.25
CA ALA A 165 6.17 8.27 -13.45
C ALA A 165 6.65 9.04 -12.20
N GLU A 166 5.74 9.73 -11.52
CA GLU A 166 6.06 10.53 -10.34
C GLU A 166 6.37 9.66 -9.11
N ILE A 167 5.55 8.62 -8.85
CA ILE A 167 5.69 7.78 -7.66
C ILE A 167 6.83 6.76 -7.81
N PHE A 168 6.85 6.04 -8.92
CA PHE A 168 7.77 4.88 -9.06
C PHE A 168 9.03 5.17 -9.87
N GLN A 169 9.05 6.25 -10.66
CA GLN A 169 10.21 6.64 -11.47
C GLN A 169 10.84 7.96 -11.01
N CYS A 170 10.30 8.59 -9.97
CA CYS A 170 10.75 9.90 -9.46
C CYS A 170 10.87 10.97 -10.55
N THR A 171 10.02 10.89 -11.58
CA THR A 171 10.03 11.78 -12.73
C THR A 171 8.85 12.74 -12.66
N LYS A 172 9.11 14.02 -12.38
CA LYS A 172 8.06 15.04 -12.33
C LYS A 172 7.53 15.35 -13.71
N ILE A 173 6.22 15.18 -13.91
CA ILE A 173 5.50 15.53 -15.13
C ILE A 173 4.88 16.92 -14.95
N PRO A 174 5.24 17.93 -15.75
CA PRO A 174 4.63 19.25 -15.65
C PRO A 174 3.15 19.20 -16.04
N ASP A 175 2.36 20.05 -15.40
CA ASP A 175 0.96 20.20 -15.79
C ASP A 175 0.88 20.83 -17.19
N PRO A 176 -0.12 20.46 -17.98
CA PRO A 176 -0.33 21.07 -19.30
C PRO A 176 -0.58 22.58 -19.15
N PRO A 177 -0.14 23.39 -20.14
CA PRO A 177 -0.31 24.84 -20.12
C PRO A 177 -1.78 25.27 -20.17
#